data_50de5f92f4f328ee2a8a007be81f9b28
#
_entry.id   50de5f92f4f328ee2a8a007be81f9b28
#
_cell.length_a   1.000
_cell.length_b   1.000
_cell.length_c   1.000
_cell.angle_alpha   90.00
_cell.angle_beta   90.00
_cell.angle_gamma   90.00
#
_symmetry.space_group_name_H-M   'P 1'
#
loop_
_entity.id
_entity.type
_entity.pdbx_description
1 polymer ?
#
loop_
_entity_poly.entity_id
_entity_poly.type
_entity_poly.pdbx_seq_one_letter_code
_entity_poly.pdbx_strand_id
1 'polypeptide(L)'
;MTTASARHILVQTEDECNALKERINAGEDFADIAKEHSTCPSKAQGGDLGQFGPGMMVKEFDEVVFSAGVNTLQGPVKTQFGYHLLEV
;
A
#
# COMPACT_ATOMS: atom_id res chain seq x y z
N MET A 1 22.91 2.49 -4.51
CA MET A 1 21.84 3.25 -3.86
C MET A 1 20.56 2.40 -3.84
N THR A 2 19.95 2.26 -2.68
CA THR A 2 18.77 1.40 -2.55
C THR A 2 17.49 2.22 -2.75
N THR A 3 16.72 1.86 -3.75
CA THR A 3 15.42 2.46 -3.97
C THR A 3 14.38 1.37 -4.17
N ALA A 4 13.12 1.70 -3.90
CA ALA A 4 12.00 0.79 -4.13
C ALA A 4 10.88 1.55 -4.81
N SER A 5 10.02 0.81 -5.51
CA SER A 5 8.76 1.34 -5.99
C SER A 5 7.63 0.52 -5.40
N ALA A 6 6.54 1.18 -5.05
CA ALA A 6 5.44 0.52 -4.37
C ALA A 6 4.11 1.20 -4.70
N ARG A 7 3.03 0.45 -4.46
CA ARG A 7 1.66 0.97 -4.51
C ARG A 7 1.04 0.76 -3.14
N HIS A 8 0.11 1.64 -2.76
CA HIS A 8 -0.59 1.46 -1.50
C HIS A 8 -2.05 1.89 -1.60
N ILE A 9 -2.84 1.39 -0.65
CA ILE A 9 -4.23 1.79 -0.45
C ILE A 9 -4.36 2.21 1.01
N LEU A 10 -4.87 3.41 1.25
CA LEU A 10 -5.09 3.91 2.61
C LEU A 10 -6.58 3.88 2.91
N VAL A 11 -6.95 3.20 4.00
CA VAL A 11 -8.33 3.15 4.49
C VAL A 11 -8.37 3.45 5.98
N GLN A 12 -9.56 3.68 6.52
CA GLN A 12 -9.71 4.15 7.89
C GLN A 12 -9.78 3.03 8.93
N THR A 13 -10.17 1.81 8.53
CA THR A 13 -10.35 0.70 9.46
C THR A 13 -9.61 -0.54 8.99
N GLU A 14 -9.22 -1.37 9.96
CA GLU A 14 -8.58 -2.64 9.67
C GLU A 14 -9.52 -3.59 8.92
N ASP A 15 -10.79 -3.62 9.31
CA ASP A 15 -11.77 -4.49 8.65
C ASP A 15 -11.89 -4.17 7.17
N GLU A 16 -11.94 -2.89 6.82
CA GLU A 16 -11.99 -2.46 5.42
C GLU A 16 -10.69 -2.85 4.70
N CYS A 17 -9.56 -2.66 5.34
CA CYS A 17 -8.26 -3.03 4.78
C CYS A 17 -8.20 -4.53 4.48
N ASN A 18 -8.64 -5.37 5.42
CA ASN A 18 -8.68 -6.81 5.24
C ASN A 18 -9.64 -7.24 4.13
N ALA A 19 -10.79 -6.60 4.04
CA ALA A 19 -11.76 -6.89 2.99
C ALA A 19 -11.18 -6.60 1.60
N LEU A 20 -10.49 -5.47 1.44
CA LEU A 20 -9.84 -5.11 0.18
C LEU A 20 -8.69 -6.04 -0.14
N LYS A 21 -7.94 -6.47 0.87
CA LYS A 21 -6.85 -7.43 0.68
C LYS A 21 -7.38 -8.75 0.12
N GLU A 22 -8.50 -9.23 0.65
CA GLU A 22 -9.13 -10.45 0.14
C GLU A 22 -9.57 -10.30 -1.31
N ARG A 23 -10.13 -9.15 -1.68
CA ARG A 23 -10.55 -8.87 -3.05
C ARG A 23 -9.36 -8.90 -4.01
N ILE A 24 -8.25 -8.30 -3.63
CA ILE A 24 -7.04 -8.28 -4.45
C ILE A 24 -6.49 -9.71 -4.59
N ASN A 25 -6.45 -10.47 -3.51
CA ASN A 25 -6.00 -11.86 -3.55
C ASN A 25 -6.92 -12.75 -4.40
N ALA A 26 -8.18 -12.37 -4.53
CA ALA A 26 -9.14 -13.09 -5.38
C ALA A 26 -9.01 -12.74 -6.87
N GLY A 27 -8.15 -11.79 -7.23
CA GLY A 27 -7.89 -11.44 -8.62
C GLY A 27 -8.32 -10.06 -9.06
N GLU A 28 -8.87 -9.23 -8.16
CA GLU A 28 -9.26 -7.87 -8.52
C GLU A 28 -8.03 -6.98 -8.67
N ASP A 29 -8.12 -6.00 -9.56
CA ASP A 29 -7.00 -5.12 -9.86
C ASP A 29 -6.73 -4.16 -8.69
N PHE A 30 -5.48 -4.13 -8.21
CA PHE A 30 -5.06 -3.25 -7.12
C PHE A 30 -5.31 -1.77 -7.47
N ALA A 31 -4.95 -1.36 -8.68
CA ALA A 31 -5.11 0.04 -9.09
C ALA A 31 -6.57 0.48 -9.07
N ASP A 32 -7.48 -0.37 -9.53
CA ASP A 32 -8.91 -0.06 -9.52
C ASP A 32 -9.43 0.08 -8.09
N ILE A 33 -9.02 -0.82 -7.21
CA ILE A 33 -9.42 -0.76 -5.80
C ILE A 33 -8.85 0.50 -5.14
N ALA A 34 -7.62 0.86 -5.44
CA ALA A 34 -7.02 2.08 -4.91
C ALA A 34 -7.79 3.33 -5.35
N LYS A 35 -8.14 3.42 -6.62
CA LYS A 35 -8.92 4.55 -7.15
C LYS A 35 -10.29 4.67 -6.50
N GLU A 36 -10.89 3.55 -6.14
CA GLU A 36 -12.24 3.50 -5.61
C GLU A 36 -12.29 3.71 -4.10
N HIS A 37 -11.33 3.16 -3.37
CA HIS A 37 -11.39 3.06 -1.90
C HIS A 37 -10.30 3.80 -1.15
N SER A 38 -9.16 4.08 -1.74
CA SER A 38 -8.07 4.75 -1.05
C SER A 38 -8.42 6.20 -0.75
N THR A 39 -8.06 6.65 0.45
CA THR A 39 -8.24 8.06 0.85
C THR A 39 -6.99 8.89 0.58
N CYS A 40 -5.92 8.28 0.14
CA CYS A 40 -4.67 8.97 -0.17
C CYS A 40 -4.75 9.61 -1.57
N PRO A 41 -4.18 10.81 -1.77
CA PRO A 41 -4.14 11.44 -3.09
C PRO A 41 -3.52 10.55 -4.19
N SER A 42 -2.64 9.63 -3.84
CA SER A 42 -2.04 8.70 -4.82
C SER A 42 -3.07 7.78 -5.47
N LYS A 43 -4.30 7.74 -4.95
CA LYS A 43 -5.38 6.95 -5.58
C LYS A 43 -5.59 7.29 -7.04
N ALA A 44 -5.34 8.53 -7.44
CA ALA A 44 -5.48 8.97 -8.82
C ALA A 44 -4.51 8.24 -9.77
N GLN A 45 -3.39 7.76 -9.23
CA GLN A 45 -2.43 6.95 -9.97
C GLN A 45 -2.54 5.45 -9.63
N GLY A 46 -3.70 5.02 -9.12
CA GLY A 46 -3.89 3.64 -8.71
C GLY A 46 -3.10 3.24 -7.47
N GLY A 47 -2.75 4.21 -6.63
CA GLY A 47 -1.97 3.99 -5.41
C GLY A 47 -0.47 4.01 -5.63
N ASP A 48 0.01 4.26 -6.84
CA ASP A 48 1.43 4.26 -7.18
C ASP A 48 2.16 5.40 -6.47
N LEU A 49 3.18 5.04 -5.71
CA LEU A 49 4.03 5.99 -4.98
C LEU A 49 5.29 6.38 -5.76
N GLY A 50 5.54 5.73 -6.90
CA GLY A 50 6.77 5.92 -7.64
C GLY A 50 7.97 5.32 -6.93
N GLN A 51 9.16 5.79 -7.27
CA GLN A 51 10.39 5.32 -6.63
C GLN A 51 10.75 6.18 -5.42
N PHE A 52 11.24 5.54 -4.38
CA PHE A 52 11.66 6.24 -3.16
C PHE A 52 12.75 5.44 -2.45
N GLY A 53 13.53 6.15 -1.62
CA GLY A 53 14.60 5.55 -0.82
C GLY A 53 14.20 5.40 0.65
N PRO A 54 15.06 4.72 1.44
CA PRO A 54 14.83 4.60 2.87
C PRO A 54 14.71 5.97 3.54
N GLY A 55 13.78 6.09 4.49
CA GLY A 55 13.57 7.32 5.24
C GLY A 55 12.67 8.33 4.57
N MET A 56 12.26 8.12 3.32
CA MET A 56 11.37 9.04 2.61
C MET A 56 9.90 8.85 2.98
N MET A 57 9.56 7.68 3.48
CA MET A 57 8.21 7.34 3.92
C MET A 57 8.15 7.22 5.43
N VAL A 58 6.95 7.06 6.00
CA VAL A 58 6.83 6.79 7.43
C VAL A 58 7.53 5.49 7.77
N LYS A 59 7.97 5.37 9.03
CA LYS A 59 8.78 4.26 9.47
C LYS A 59 8.15 2.89 9.19
N GLU A 60 6.85 2.78 9.41
CA GLU A 60 6.12 1.53 9.20
C GLU A 60 6.18 1.09 7.73
N PHE A 61 6.13 2.04 6.81
CA PHE A 61 6.27 1.80 5.38
C PHE A 61 7.68 1.32 5.05
N ASP A 62 8.69 2.03 5.56
CA ASP A 62 10.08 1.67 5.32
C ASP A 62 10.36 0.23 5.73
N GLU A 63 9.92 -0.16 6.93
CA GLU A 63 10.14 -1.51 7.44
C GLU A 63 9.52 -2.56 6.52
N VAL A 64 8.32 -2.33 6.03
CA VAL A 64 7.64 -3.28 5.15
C VAL A 64 8.26 -3.30 3.76
N VAL A 65 8.47 -2.12 3.16
CA VAL A 65 8.94 -2.01 1.78
C VAL A 65 10.34 -2.59 1.60
N PHE A 66 11.23 -2.32 2.53
CA PHE A 66 12.62 -2.74 2.40
C PHE A 66 12.92 -4.11 3.01
N SER A 67 11.92 -4.75 3.63
CA SER A 67 12.06 -6.12 4.15
C SER A 67 11.17 -7.12 3.42
N ALA A 68 10.13 -6.68 2.74
CA ALA A 68 9.23 -7.56 1.98
C ALA A 68 9.80 -7.89 0.60
N GLY A 69 9.39 -9.03 0.05
CA GLY A 69 9.72 -9.38 -1.32
C GLY A 69 8.92 -8.56 -2.33
N VAL A 70 9.47 -8.40 -3.55
CA VAL A 70 8.76 -7.73 -4.64
C VAL A 70 7.52 -8.52 -5.06
N ASN A 71 6.50 -7.80 -5.55
CA ASN A 71 5.24 -8.37 -6.01
C ASN A 71 4.45 -9.11 -4.92
N THR A 72 4.69 -8.76 -3.66
CA THR A 72 3.93 -9.31 -2.54
C THR A 72 3.01 -8.25 -1.95
N LEU A 73 1.78 -8.65 -1.65
CA LEU A 73 0.82 -7.78 -1.00
C LEU A 73 1.02 -7.86 0.51
N GLN A 74 1.28 -6.74 1.13
CA GLN A 74 1.50 -6.62 2.57
C GLN A 74 0.39 -5.82 3.22
N GLY A 75 0.05 -6.15 4.44
CA GLY A 75 -0.90 -5.43 5.23
C GLY A 75 -1.86 -6.32 5.98
N PRO A 76 -2.72 -5.72 6.79
CA PRO A 76 -2.82 -4.28 7.03
C PRO A 76 -1.62 -3.72 7.80
N VAL A 77 -1.11 -2.57 7.35
CA VAL A 77 -0.02 -1.86 8.01
C VAL A 77 -0.62 -0.62 8.67
N LYS A 78 -0.56 -0.56 9.99
CA LYS A 78 -1.12 0.58 10.72
C LYS A 78 -0.11 1.73 10.78
N THR A 79 -0.58 2.92 10.42
CA THR A 79 0.20 4.15 10.57
C THR A 79 -0.66 5.21 11.26
N GLN A 80 -0.10 6.39 11.49
CA GLN A 80 -0.85 7.51 12.06
C GLN A 80 -2.00 7.99 11.14
N PHE A 81 -1.99 7.59 9.87
CA PHE A 81 -3.01 7.98 8.89
C PHE A 81 -4.16 6.97 8.77
N GLY A 82 -3.96 5.76 9.24
CA GLY A 82 -4.94 4.69 9.13
C GLY A 82 -4.30 3.36 8.83
N TYR A 83 -4.94 2.55 8.00
CA TYR A 83 -4.45 1.23 7.63
C TYR A 83 -4.14 1.19 6.15
N HIS A 84 -3.00 0.61 5.81
CA HIS A 84 -2.51 0.56 4.44
C HIS A 84 -2.40 -0.87 3.93
N LEU A 85 -2.76 -1.07 2.66
CA LEU A 85 -2.32 -2.23 1.90
C LEU A 85 -1.17 -1.78 1.04
N LEU A 86 -0.11 -2.57 1.00
CA LEU A 86 1.12 -2.25 0.30
C LEU A 86 1.49 -3.36 -0.66
N GLU A 87 1.88 -2.99 -1.87
CA GLU A 87 2.46 -3.92 -2.84
C GLU A 87 3.75 -3.32 -3.39
N VAL A 88 4.83 -4.04 -3.18
CA VAL A 88 6.16 -3.59 -3.60
C VAL A 88 6.48 -4.05 -5.02
#